data_4c87faf3efe66bb470a6dcf21e898ee6
#
_entry.id   4c87faf3efe66bb470a6dcf21e898ee6
#
_cell.length_a   1.000
_cell.length_b   1.000
_cell.length_c   1.000
_cell.angle_alpha   90.00
_cell.angle_beta   90.00
_cell.angle_gamma   90.00
#
_symmetry.space_group_name_H-M   'P 1'
#
loop_
_entity.id
_entity.type
_entity.pdbx_description
1 polymer ?
#
loop_
_entity_poly.entity_id
_entity_poly.type
_entity_poly.pdbx_seq_one_letter_code
_entity_poly.pdbx_strand_id
1 'polypeptide(L)'
;NVLGLLSSKKNHFENIKNHFKELGYKVHLAILNASDYGVMQNRQRVIIFGWRKSSDRGCPMIQKVQNNWTCKDIFSDLPSICAGESSSEYNSAPSDYLRRFNLRNDSDVLTLHIARPINHLDAEKYRMAVKMWLNDGTRIKNSDFPEDIRTINNTTSFLDRFKVVDLNGKCHTVIAHISKDGHYYIYPSTNTIRSI
;
A
#
# COMPACT_ATOMS: atom_id res chain seq x y z
N ASN A 1 9.56 11.69 -1.40
CA ASN A 1 10.03 10.35 -1.75
C ASN A 1 11.50 10.40 -2.14
N VAL A 2 12.32 9.69 -1.39
CA VAL A 2 13.80 9.76 -1.48
C VAL A 2 14.33 9.20 -2.81
N LEU A 3 13.55 8.41 -3.57
CA LEU A 3 13.92 8.02 -4.94
C LEU A 3 14.18 9.23 -5.86
N GLY A 4 13.47 10.33 -5.65
CA GLY A 4 13.72 11.60 -6.35
C GLY A 4 15.08 12.23 -6.03
N LEU A 5 15.66 11.94 -4.87
CA LEU A 5 17.01 12.38 -4.51
C LEU A 5 18.10 11.67 -5.34
N LEU A 6 17.86 10.41 -5.71
CA LEU A 6 18.78 9.62 -6.52
C LEU A 6 18.73 9.99 -8.01
N SER A 7 17.56 10.43 -8.49
CA SER A 7 17.32 10.76 -9.90
C SER A 7 17.57 12.23 -10.24
N SER A 8 17.83 13.09 -9.23
CA SER A 8 18.00 14.51 -9.46
C SER A 8 19.37 14.80 -10.11
N LYS A 9 19.36 15.59 -11.20
CA LYS A 9 20.57 16.09 -11.88
C LYS A 9 21.51 16.91 -10.97
N LYS A 10 21.09 17.22 -9.73
CA LYS A 10 21.83 18.08 -8.76
C LYS A 10 22.66 17.30 -7.76
N ASN A 11 22.90 16.01 -7.93
CA ASN A 11 23.74 15.17 -7.03
C ASN A 11 23.44 15.34 -5.53
N HIS A 12 22.17 15.63 -5.17
CA HIS A 12 21.78 15.88 -3.77
C HIS A 12 22.20 14.74 -2.83
N PHE A 13 22.13 13.50 -3.30
CA PHE A 13 22.52 12.36 -2.49
C PHE A 13 24.02 12.33 -2.20
N GLU A 14 24.87 12.58 -3.20
CA GLU A 14 26.32 12.62 -3.00
C GLU A 14 26.72 13.77 -2.06
N ASN A 15 26.04 14.91 -2.14
CA ASN A 15 26.26 16.01 -1.20
C ASN A 15 25.92 15.59 0.25
N ILE A 16 24.76 14.96 0.48
CA ILE A 16 24.39 14.43 1.79
C ILE A 16 25.45 13.44 2.30
N LYS A 17 25.87 12.51 1.47
CA LYS A 17 26.87 11.50 1.79
C LYS A 17 28.22 12.13 2.16
N ASN A 18 28.64 13.18 1.45
CA ASN A 18 29.87 13.89 1.72
C ASN A 18 29.81 14.62 3.07
N HIS A 19 28.72 15.31 3.39
CA HIS A 19 28.54 15.94 4.69
C HIS A 19 28.63 14.93 5.84
N PHE A 20 27.99 13.76 5.70
CA PHE A 20 28.11 12.70 6.71
C PHE A 20 29.56 12.20 6.85
N LYS A 21 30.31 12.08 5.73
CA LYS A 21 31.73 11.69 5.78
C LYS A 21 32.62 12.73 6.51
N GLU A 22 32.39 14.02 6.26
CA GLU A 22 33.04 15.13 6.93
C GLU A 22 32.81 15.10 8.43
N LEU A 23 31.58 14.74 8.87
CA LEU A 23 31.21 14.58 10.27
C LEU A 23 31.72 13.26 10.90
N GLY A 24 32.53 12.49 10.19
CA GLY A 24 33.14 11.25 10.68
C GLY A 24 32.23 10.01 10.60
N TYR A 25 31.22 10.01 9.75
CA TYR A 25 30.39 8.85 9.51
C TYR A 25 30.79 8.07 8.26
N LYS A 26 30.58 6.75 8.30
CA LYS A 26 30.45 5.89 7.12
C LYS A 26 28.97 5.85 6.73
N VAL A 27 28.69 5.82 5.44
CA VAL A 27 27.29 5.86 4.91
C VAL A 27 27.12 4.74 3.89
N HIS A 28 26.04 3.99 4.03
CA HIS A 28 25.57 3.00 3.07
C HIS A 28 24.12 3.31 2.68
N LEU A 29 23.80 3.15 1.39
CA LEU A 29 22.47 3.33 0.87
C LEU A 29 21.93 1.98 0.40
N ALA A 30 20.68 1.68 0.75
CA ALA A 30 19.95 0.54 0.23
C ALA A 30 18.57 0.96 -0.25
N ILE A 31 18.09 0.36 -1.35
CA ILE A 31 16.69 0.45 -1.77
C ILE A 31 16.01 -0.82 -1.28
N LEU A 32 15.09 -0.67 -0.32
CA LEU A 32 14.39 -1.77 0.30
C LEU A 32 12.91 -1.74 -0.07
N ASN A 33 12.32 -2.92 -0.28
CA ASN A 33 10.87 -3.07 -0.44
C ASN A 33 10.30 -3.69 0.85
N ALA A 34 9.33 -3.04 1.47
CA ALA A 34 8.74 -3.47 2.73
C ALA A 34 8.19 -4.92 2.66
N SER A 35 7.68 -5.35 1.49
CA SER A 35 7.19 -6.72 1.30
C SER A 35 8.27 -7.79 1.47
N ASP A 36 9.55 -7.46 1.23
CA ASP A 36 10.66 -8.39 1.43
C ASP A 36 10.95 -8.67 2.92
N TYR A 37 10.35 -7.88 3.81
CA TYR A 37 10.58 -7.89 5.26
C TYR A 37 9.30 -8.22 6.05
N GLY A 38 8.35 -8.92 5.44
CA GLY A 38 7.13 -9.39 6.11
C GLY A 38 5.96 -8.41 6.13
N VAL A 39 6.10 -7.21 5.58
CA VAL A 39 5.01 -6.24 5.47
C VAL A 39 4.14 -6.54 4.25
N MET A 40 2.82 -6.56 4.40
CA MET A 40 1.87 -6.85 3.30
C MET A 40 1.71 -5.67 2.30
N GLN A 41 2.79 -4.94 2.06
CA GLN A 41 2.77 -3.77 1.20
C GLN A 41 4.01 -3.70 0.31
N ASN A 42 3.81 -3.56 -0.99
CA ASN A 42 4.85 -3.21 -1.95
C ASN A 42 5.19 -1.72 -1.80
N ARG A 43 6.18 -1.44 -0.93
CA ARG A 43 6.60 -0.09 -0.59
C ARG A 43 8.11 0.04 -0.65
N GLN A 44 8.61 0.47 -1.78
CA GLN A 44 10.04 0.75 -1.94
C GLN A 44 10.43 2.05 -1.24
N ARG A 45 11.51 2.01 -0.49
CA ARG A 45 12.12 3.18 0.17
C ARG A 45 13.63 3.12 0.06
N VAL A 46 14.22 4.28 -0.10
CA VAL A 46 15.65 4.45 0.08
C VAL A 46 15.91 4.59 1.57
N ILE A 47 16.74 3.73 2.09
CA ILE A 47 17.22 3.76 3.48
C ILE A 47 18.69 4.12 3.47
N ILE A 48 19.05 5.10 4.27
CA ILE A 48 20.43 5.54 4.44
C ILE A 48 20.88 5.10 5.83
N PHE A 49 21.88 4.24 5.87
CA PHE A 49 22.52 3.81 7.11
C PHE A 49 23.78 4.64 7.32
N GLY A 50 23.90 5.25 8.50
CA GLY A 50 25.10 6.00 8.89
C GLY A 50 25.60 5.52 10.25
N TRP A 51 26.92 5.25 10.36
CA TRP A 51 27.56 4.91 11.62
C TRP A 51 28.90 5.62 11.77
N ARG A 52 29.28 5.91 13.00
CA ARG A 52 30.53 6.60 13.27
C ARG A 52 31.75 5.72 12.91
N LYS A 53 32.74 6.29 12.27
CA LYS A 53 34.01 5.60 11.94
C LYS A 53 34.72 5.04 13.17
N SER A 54 34.62 5.74 14.31
CA SER A 54 35.23 5.33 15.58
C SER A 54 34.60 4.08 16.21
N SER A 55 33.39 3.72 15.83
CA SER A 55 32.69 2.52 16.29
C SER A 55 32.30 1.65 15.13
N ASP A 56 33.28 1.25 14.32
CA ASP A 56 33.07 0.55 13.04
C ASP A 56 32.46 -0.85 13.23
N ARG A 57 31.17 -0.89 13.47
CA ARG A 57 30.37 -2.14 13.56
C ARG A 57 29.88 -2.62 12.19
N GLY A 58 30.20 -1.91 11.12
CA GLY A 58 29.73 -2.19 9.77
C GLY A 58 28.28 -1.76 9.51
N CYS A 59 27.83 -1.97 8.29
CA CYS A 59 26.44 -1.74 7.91
C CYS A 59 25.55 -2.84 8.50
N PRO A 60 24.41 -2.51 9.14
CA PRO A 60 23.49 -3.53 9.61
C PRO A 60 22.94 -4.35 8.43
N MET A 61 23.04 -5.66 8.53
CA MET A 61 22.48 -6.59 7.56
C MET A 61 21.02 -6.89 7.92
N ILE A 62 20.10 -6.36 7.14
CA ILE A 62 18.67 -6.66 7.30
C ILE A 62 18.36 -7.90 6.48
N GLN A 63 17.93 -8.98 7.15
CA GLN A 63 17.59 -10.22 6.48
C GLN A 63 16.17 -10.16 5.91
N LYS A 64 16.03 -10.58 4.65
CA LYS A 64 14.73 -10.75 4.03
C LYS A 64 13.97 -11.90 4.67
N VAL A 65 12.66 -11.73 4.82
CA VAL A 65 11.76 -12.77 5.33
C VAL A 65 11.11 -13.46 4.13
N GLN A 66 11.43 -14.74 3.94
CA GLN A 66 10.69 -15.55 2.98
C GLN A 66 9.30 -15.85 3.56
N ASN A 67 8.26 -15.44 2.87
CA ASN A 67 6.88 -15.69 3.27
C ASN A 67 5.93 -15.72 2.06
N ASN A 68 4.89 -16.52 2.18
CA ASN A 68 3.81 -16.63 1.21
C ASN A 68 2.54 -15.88 1.65
N TRP A 69 2.64 -15.03 2.67
CA TRP A 69 1.51 -14.24 3.16
C TRP A 69 0.98 -13.30 2.08
N THR A 70 -0.31 -13.10 2.07
CA THR A 70 -1.04 -12.26 1.12
C THR A 70 -1.94 -11.26 1.83
N CYS A 71 -2.48 -10.30 1.12
CA CYS A 71 -3.46 -9.37 1.70
C CYS A 71 -4.71 -10.08 2.22
N LYS A 72 -5.04 -11.27 1.70
CA LYS A 72 -6.14 -12.09 2.20
C LYS A 72 -5.92 -12.45 3.67
N ASP A 73 -4.68 -12.73 4.08
CA ASP A 73 -4.36 -13.08 5.48
C ASP A 73 -4.61 -11.91 6.46
N ILE A 74 -4.65 -10.67 5.96
CA ILE A 74 -5.00 -9.49 6.76
C ILE A 74 -6.51 -9.26 6.84
N PHE A 75 -7.23 -9.51 5.73
CA PHE A 75 -8.64 -9.13 5.59
C PHE A 75 -9.63 -10.26 5.83
N SER A 76 -9.16 -11.51 5.98
CA SER A 76 -10.03 -12.70 6.04
C SER A 76 -10.96 -12.75 7.25
N ASP A 77 -10.61 -12.07 8.32
CA ASP A 77 -11.37 -12.03 9.58
C ASP A 77 -12.33 -10.83 9.67
N LEU A 78 -12.23 -9.89 8.73
CA LEU A 78 -13.08 -8.72 8.70
C LEU A 78 -14.45 -9.05 8.09
N PRO A 79 -15.55 -8.52 8.65
CA PRO A 79 -16.87 -8.68 8.06
C PRO A 79 -16.98 -7.94 6.74
N SER A 80 -17.83 -8.49 5.87
CA SER A 80 -18.16 -7.88 4.59
C SER A 80 -19.15 -6.74 4.82
N ILE A 81 -18.75 -5.51 4.44
CA ILE A 81 -19.58 -4.31 4.55
C ILE A 81 -19.62 -3.58 3.21
N CYS A 82 -20.73 -2.92 2.92
CA CYS A 82 -20.88 -2.05 1.76
C CYS A 82 -20.41 -0.62 2.04
N ALA A 83 -20.32 0.21 0.99
CA ALA A 83 -20.01 1.63 1.16
C ALA A 83 -21.07 2.31 2.08
N GLY A 84 -20.58 3.06 3.07
CA GLY A 84 -21.42 3.71 4.09
C GLY A 84 -21.77 2.84 5.30
N GLU A 85 -21.43 1.55 5.29
CA GLU A 85 -21.68 0.67 6.42
C GLU A 85 -20.48 0.59 7.38
N SER A 86 -20.73 0.04 8.56
CA SER A 86 -19.73 -0.21 9.60
C SER A 86 -20.01 -1.52 10.34
N SER A 87 -18.99 -2.07 10.96
CA SER A 87 -19.11 -3.22 11.87
C SER A 87 -18.17 -3.07 13.04
N SER A 88 -18.56 -3.59 14.20
CA SER A 88 -17.76 -3.64 15.43
C SER A 88 -17.36 -5.06 15.84
N GLU A 89 -17.71 -6.07 15.05
CA GLU A 89 -17.45 -7.47 15.35
C GLU A 89 -16.65 -8.12 14.22
N TYR A 90 -15.69 -8.96 14.58
CA TYR A 90 -14.96 -9.76 13.61
C TYR A 90 -15.82 -10.93 13.11
N ASN A 91 -15.60 -11.32 11.87
CA ASN A 91 -16.31 -12.43 11.24
C ASN A 91 -15.72 -13.81 11.60
N SER A 92 -14.46 -13.84 11.99
CA SER A 92 -13.75 -15.07 12.35
C SER A 92 -12.55 -14.82 13.27
N ALA A 93 -11.91 -15.89 13.75
CA ALA A 93 -10.64 -15.82 14.45
C ALA A 93 -9.53 -15.19 13.58
N PRO A 94 -8.51 -14.57 14.21
CA PRO A 94 -7.39 -13.99 13.47
C PRO A 94 -6.63 -15.07 12.68
N SER A 95 -6.13 -14.68 11.51
CA SER A 95 -5.24 -15.53 10.71
C SER A 95 -3.90 -15.77 11.42
N ASP A 96 -3.16 -16.77 10.97
CA ASP A 96 -1.81 -17.05 11.48
C ASP A 96 -0.86 -15.85 11.28
N TYR A 97 -1.04 -15.09 10.21
CA TYR A 97 -0.30 -13.86 9.97
C TYR A 97 -0.55 -12.83 11.08
N LEU A 98 -1.81 -12.56 11.39
CA LEU A 98 -2.20 -11.57 12.40
C LEU A 98 -1.69 -11.95 13.79
N ARG A 99 -1.74 -13.24 14.15
CA ARG A 99 -1.20 -13.76 15.41
C ARG A 99 0.33 -13.67 15.45
N ARG A 100 1.00 -14.14 14.40
CA ARG A 100 2.47 -14.18 14.31
C ARG A 100 3.11 -12.81 14.48
N PHE A 101 2.51 -11.78 13.88
CA PHE A 101 3.02 -10.40 13.95
C PHE A 101 2.38 -9.58 15.07
N ASN A 102 1.62 -10.23 15.97
CA ASN A 102 0.92 -9.61 17.09
C ASN A 102 0.07 -8.39 16.66
N LEU A 103 -0.59 -8.52 15.52
CA LEU A 103 -1.47 -7.49 14.97
C LEU A 103 -2.89 -7.61 15.50
N ARG A 104 -3.31 -8.84 15.85
CA ARG A 104 -4.61 -9.15 16.45
C ARG A 104 -4.55 -10.42 17.28
N ASN A 105 -5.22 -10.40 18.43
CA ASN A 105 -5.48 -11.53 19.33
C ASN A 105 -6.97 -11.89 19.31
N ASP A 106 -7.33 -13.05 19.88
CA ASP A 106 -8.73 -13.52 19.94
C ASP A 106 -9.65 -12.63 20.78
N SER A 107 -9.08 -11.89 21.76
CA SER A 107 -9.81 -10.99 22.65
C SER A 107 -9.96 -9.56 22.11
N ASP A 108 -9.34 -9.26 20.98
CA ASP A 108 -9.37 -7.90 20.44
C ASP A 108 -10.75 -7.56 19.85
N VAL A 109 -11.18 -6.33 20.06
CA VAL A 109 -12.43 -5.78 19.54
C VAL A 109 -12.15 -5.07 18.21
N LEU A 110 -13.02 -5.28 17.23
CA LEU A 110 -12.93 -4.59 15.95
C LEU A 110 -13.28 -3.11 16.13
N THR A 111 -12.34 -2.24 15.72
CA THR A 111 -12.53 -0.79 15.77
C THR A 111 -12.33 -0.18 14.41
N LEU A 112 -13.04 0.91 14.12
CA LEU A 112 -12.89 1.73 12.90
C LEU A 112 -13.10 0.95 11.57
N HIS A 113 -13.78 -0.18 11.60
CA HIS A 113 -14.20 -0.86 10.37
C HIS A 113 -15.43 -0.18 9.79
N ILE A 114 -15.19 0.95 9.12
CA ILE A 114 -16.19 1.85 8.58
C ILE A 114 -15.87 2.07 7.11
N ALA A 115 -16.76 1.67 6.21
CA ALA A 115 -16.62 1.93 4.79
C ALA A 115 -17.13 3.34 4.45
N ARG A 116 -16.31 4.13 3.79
CA ARG A 116 -16.69 5.46 3.33
C ARG A 116 -17.87 5.38 2.35
N PRO A 117 -18.90 6.25 2.46
CA PRO A 117 -19.94 6.35 1.45
C PRO A 117 -19.34 6.80 0.10
N ILE A 118 -19.89 6.27 -0.99
CA ILE A 118 -19.53 6.62 -2.35
C ILE A 118 -20.78 7.06 -3.12
N ASN A 119 -20.60 7.95 -4.10
CA ASN A 119 -21.69 8.33 -4.98
C ASN A 119 -21.95 7.25 -6.06
N HIS A 120 -23.05 7.38 -6.78
CA HIS A 120 -23.47 6.41 -7.81
C HIS A 120 -22.41 6.24 -8.92
N LEU A 121 -21.84 7.34 -9.42
CA LEU A 121 -20.84 7.30 -10.50
C LEU A 121 -19.53 6.61 -10.04
N ASP A 122 -19.11 6.85 -8.81
CA ASP A 122 -17.94 6.16 -8.26
C ASP A 122 -18.22 4.68 -8.02
N ALA A 123 -19.45 4.33 -7.60
CA ALA A 123 -19.85 2.93 -7.46
C ALA A 123 -19.79 2.18 -8.79
N GLU A 124 -20.23 2.80 -9.90
CA GLU A 124 -20.12 2.20 -11.23
C GLU A 124 -18.68 2.02 -11.67
N LYS A 125 -17.83 3.04 -11.49
CA LYS A 125 -16.41 2.92 -11.78
C LYS A 125 -15.75 1.79 -10.98
N TYR A 126 -16.11 1.65 -9.71
CA TYR A 126 -15.58 0.57 -8.87
C TYR A 126 -16.05 -0.80 -9.36
N ARG A 127 -17.33 -0.95 -9.75
CA ARG A 127 -17.83 -2.21 -10.34
C ARG A 127 -17.06 -2.59 -11.59
N MET A 128 -16.81 -1.63 -12.49
CA MET A 128 -16.02 -1.87 -13.70
C MET A 128 -14.57 -2.26 -13.36
N ALA A 129 -13.94 -1.52 -12.44
CA ALA A 129 -12.57 -1.81 -12.00
C ALA A 129 -12.45 -3.20 -11.38
N VAL A 130 -13.37 -3.56 -10.48
CA VAL A 130 -13.42 -4.88 -9.83
C VAL A 130 -13.65 -5.99 -10.85
N LYS A 131 -14.63 -5.80 -11.77
CA LYS A 131 -14.92 -6.79 -12.81
C LYS A 131 -13.69 -7.08 -13.68
N MET A 132 -13.01 -6.03 -14.13
CA MET A 132 -11.82 -6.15 -14.95
C MET A 132 -10.67 -6.83 -14.20
N TRP A 133 -10.45 -6.43 -12.94
CA TRP A 133 -9.45 -7.05 -12.08
C TRP A 133 -9.68 -8.52 -11.82
N LEU A 134 -10.93 -8.92 -11.52
CA LEU A 134 -11.28 -10.32 -11.23
C LEU A 134 -11.23 -11.21 -12.46
N ASN A 135 -11.45 -10.66 -13.66
CA ASN A 135 -11.44 -11.44 -14.91
C ASN A 135 -10.02 -11.78 -15.35
N ASP A 136 -9.11 -10.81 -15.35
CA ASP A 136 -7.77 -10.96 -15.97
C ASP A 136 -6.64 -10.29 -15.21
N GLY A 137 -6.88 -9.72 -14.03
CA GLY A 137 -5.89 -9.00 -13.25
C GLY A 137 -5.51 -7.62 -13.82
N THR A 138 -6.26 -7.14 -14.83
CA THR A 138 -5.97 -5.86 -15.46
C THR A 138 -6.53 -4.70 -14.65
N ARG A 139 -5.76 -3.62 -14.56
CA ARG A 139 -6.19 -2.37 -13.91
C ARG A 139 -6.77 -1.41 -14.93
N ILE A 140 -8.01 -1.00 -14.70
CA ILE A 140 -8.70 -0.02 -15.54
C ILE A 140 -7.99 1.34 -15.46
N LYS A 141 -7.84 2.00 -16.60
CA LYS A 141 -7.34 3.37 -16.67
C LYS A 141 -8.50 4.34 -16.70
N ASN A 142 -8.27 5.59 -16.30
CA ASN A 142 -9.31 6.62 -16.35
C ASN A 142 -9.86 6.84 -17.76
N SER A 143 -9.04 6.66 -18.79
CA SER A 143 -9.43 6.73 -20.21
C SER A 143 -10.42 5.62 -20.64
N ASP A 144 -10.43 4.51 -19.94
CA ASP A 144 -11.20 3.32 -20.33
C ASP A 144 -12.67 3.39 -19.86
N PHE A 145 -12.99 4.37 -19.00
CA PHE A 145 -14.36 4.61 -18.58
C PHE A 145 -15.18 5.31 -19.69
N PRO A 146 -16.46 4.96 -19.86
CA PRO A 146 -17.40 5.72 -20.67
C PRO A 146 -17.45 7.21 -20.28
N GLU A 147 -17.71 8.08 -21.25
CA GLU A 147 -17.67 9.53 -21.05
C GLU A 147 -18.67 10.04 -20.00
N ASP A 148 -19.84 9.44 -19.95
CA ASP A 148 -20.95 9.77 -19.04
C ASP A 148 -20.64 9.53 -17.57
N ILE A 149 -19.76 8.56 -17.27
CA ILE A 149 -19.32 8.27 -15.89
C ILE A 149 -17.92 8.81 -15.58
N ARG A 150 -17.18 9.29 -16.59
CA ARG A 150 -15.84 9.84 -16.43
C ARG A 150 -15.89 11.24 -15.79
N THR A 151 -15.57 11.34 -14.50
CA THR A 151 -15.58 12.60 -13.74
C THR A 151 -14.22 13.30 -13.73
N ILE A 152 -13.16 12.65 -14.23
CA ILE A 152 -11.80 13.18 -14.27
C ILE A 152 -11.40 13.41 -15.72
N ASN A 153 -11.25 14.68 -16.10
CA ASN A 153 -10.92 15.08 -17.49
C ASN A 153 -9.47 14.79 -17.88
N ASN A 154 -8.59 14.53 -16.91
CA ASN A 154 -7.19 14.24 -17.21
C ASN A 154 -7.03 12.80 -17.73
N THR A 155 -6.72 12.70 -19.03
CA THR A 155 -6.49 11.42 -19.74
C THR A 155 -5.02 11.17 -20.07
N THR A 156 -4.10 12.01 -19.58
CA THR A 156 -2.66 11.93 -19.91
C THR A 156 -1.77 11.58 -18.73
N SER A 157 -2.20 11.89 -17.50
CA SER A 157 -1.42 11.62 -16.29
C SER A 157 -2.29 11.04 -15.19
N PHE A 158 -1.66 10.26 -14.29
CA PHE A 158 -2.34 9.57 -13.17
C PHE A 158 -3.54 8.72 -13.63
N LEU A 159 -3.37 7.99 -14.73
CA LEU A 159 -4.44 7.20 -15.34
C LEU A 159 -4.86 6.01 -14.49
N ASP A 160 -3.98 5.52 -13.62
CA ASP A 160 -4.13 4.32 -12.79
C ASP A 160 -4.76 4.60 -11.41
N ARG A 161 -5.68 5.54 -11.31
CA ARG A 161 -6.28 5.95 -10.01
C ARG A 161 -7.18 4.89 -9.40
N PHE A 162 -7.91 4.14 -10.21
CA PHE A 162 -8.89 3.15 -9.75
C PHE A 162 -8.19 1.80 -9.51
N LYS A 163 -7.53 1.69 -8.36
CA LYS A 163 -6.72 0.51 -8.03
C LYS A 163 -7.49 -0.46 -7.15
N VAL A 164 -7.73 -1.64 -7.68
CA VAL A 164 -8.22 -2.76 -6.91
C VAL A 164 -7.07 -3.37 -6.11
N VAL A 165 -7.32 -3.70 -4.85
CA VAL A 165 -6.34 -4.36 -3.98
C VAL A 165 -6.20 -5.82 -4.39
N ASP A 166 -4.97 -6.27 -4.56
CA ASP A 166 -4.68 -7.67 -4.80
C ASP A 166 -4.74 -8.46 -3.49
N LEU A 167 -5.80 -9.23 -3.29
CA LEU A 167 -5.92 -10.09 -2.10
C LEU A 167 -4.98 -11.29 -2.15
N ASN A 168 -4.59 -11.75 -3.33
CA ASN A 168 -3.70 -12.89 -3.49
C ASN A 168 -2.21 -12.51 -3.54
N GLY A 169 -1.91 -11.23 -3.42
CA GLY A 169 -0.57 -10.66 -3.43
C GLY A 169 -0.31 -9.71 -2.28
N LYS A 170 0.59 -8.77 -2.51
CA LYS A 170 0.90 -7.69 -1.58
C LYS A 170 0.17 -6.41 -2.01
N CYS A 171 -0.36 -5.66 -1.05
CA CYS A 171 -1.00 -4.38 -1.32
C CYS A 171 -0.01 -3.40 -2.00
N HIS A 172 -0.50 -2.54 -2.84
CA HIS A 172 0.27 -1.39 -3.32
C HIS A 172 0.46 -0.36 -2.20
N THR A 173 1.40 0.57 -2.38
CA THR A 173 1.73 1.58 -1.35
C THR A 173 0.51 2.37 -0.91
N VAL A 174 0.21 2.35 0.38
CA VAL A 174 -0.81 3.21 1.00
C VAL A 174 -0.28 4.64 1.07
N ILE A 175 -1.05 5.59 0.51
CA ILE A 175 -0.73 7.00 0.48
C ILE A 175 -1.62 7.80 1.44
N ALA A 176 -1.19 8.99 1.84
CA ALA A 176 -1.76 9.73 2.98
C ALA A 176 -3.09 10.46 2.70
N HIS A 177 -3.54 10.57 1.46
CA HIS A 177 -4.68 11.42 1.09
C HIS A 177 -5.97 10.64 0.87
N ILE A 178 -6.57 10.12 1.93
CA ILE A 178 -7.83 9.38 1.84
C ILE A 178 -8.99 10.22 1.27
N SER A 179 -9.02 11.52 1.56
CA SER A 179 -10.07 12.41 1.05
C SER A 179 -10.01 12.67 -0.46
N LYS A 180 -8.83 12.52 -1.07
CA LYS A 180 -8.61 12.72 -2.52
C LYS A 180 -8.34 11.42 -3.26
N ASP A 181 -7.79 10.43 -2.58
CA ASP A 181 -7.21 9.23 -3.18
C ASP A 181 -7.94 7.94 -2.76
N GLY A 182 -9.19 8.02 -2.31
CA GLY A 182 -10.01 6.86 -1.94
C GLY A 182 -10.18 5.83 -3.06
N HIS A 183 -10.03 6.26 -4.31
CA HIS A 183 -10.07 5.38 -5.48
C HIS A 183 -8.87 4.43 -5.60
N TYR A 184 -7.80 4.64 -4.85
CA TYR A 184 -6.59 3.81 -4.90
C TYR A 184 -6.71 2.48 -4.16
N TYR A 185 -7.78 2.26 -3.38
CA TYR A 185 -7.92 1.09 -2.52
C TYR A 185 -9.31 0.50 -2.64
N ILE A 186 -9.67 0.03 -3.84
CA ILE A 186 -10.98 -0.59 -4.09
C ILE A 186 -10.91 -2.04 -3.59
N TYR A 187 -11.89 -2.43 -2.77
CA TYR A 187 -11.99 -3.82 -2.29
C TYR A 187 -12.45 -4.74 -3.44
N PRO A 188 -11.79 -5.87 -3.68
CA PRO A 188 -12.05 -6.75 -4.85
C PRO A 188 -13.27 -7.66 -4.62
N SER A 189 -14.44 -7.08 -4.52
CA SER A 189 -15.71 -7.80 -4.36
C SER A 189 -16.78 -7.20 -5.28
N THR A 190 -17.54 -8.05 -5.97
CA THR A 190 -18.70 -7.65 -6.75
C THR A 190 -19.93 -7.41 -5.88
N ASN A 191 -19.98 -7.98 -4.68
CA ASN A 191 -21.12 -7.92 -3.78
C ASN A 191 -21.05 -6.71 -2.83
N THR A 192 -19.84 -6.27 -2.51
CA THR A 192 -19.60 -5.16 -1.57
C THR A 192 -18.73 -4.11 -2.24
N ILE A 193 -19.35 -3.24 -3.01
CA ILE A 193 -18.64 -2.17 -3.74
C ILE A 193 -18.26 -1.06 -2.76
N ARG A 194 -16.96 -0.96 -2.47
CA ARG A 194 -16.41 0.04 -1.54
C ARG A 194 -14.91 0.28 -1.75
N SER A 195 -14.40 1.36 -1.18
CA SER A 195 -12.96 1.49 -0.86
C SER A 195 -12.64 0.83 0.49
N ILE A 196 -11.38 0.54 0.70
CA ILE A 196 -10.85 0.08 1.99
C ILE A 196 -10.55 1.29 2.85
#